data_b25e8c87ebb81d32242653de33225fe6
#
_entry.id   b25e8c87ebb81d32242653de33225fe6
#
_cell.length_a   1.000
_cell.length_b   1.000
_cell.length_c   1.000
_cell.angle_alpha   90.00
_cell.angle_beta   90.00
_cell.angle_gamma   90.00
#
_symmetry.space_group_name_H-M   'P 1'
#
loop_
_entity.id
_entity.type
_entity.pdbx_description
1 polymer ?
#
loop_
_entity_poly.entity_id
_entity_poly.type
_entity_poly.pdbx_seq_one_letter_code
_entity_poly.pdbx_strand_id
1 'polypeptide(L)'
;MISRLAHVAIALLILCAALASADSAIAQASPATPPHWSYNGADGPEHWGDEPGFAECKSGNRESPIDIVGAQPAELAPIQFDYKLSPLRVINNGYTIQFNYEPGSNITINGTALPLVQFHFHHVSENEIDGKKYDMELHFVHMDAAANRTAVVAVFIKSGAENAPLRDLWSHIPHDKGKEVEYKKVIINAADLLPADQNYYTFDGSLTIPPCKEGVKWFVLKTPIEASPAQIAAFAKYYPNNARPIQPTNGRVIHESDFH
;
A
#
# COMPACT_ATOMS: atom_id res chain seq x y z
N MET A 1 -18.59 73.20 55.83
CA MET A 1 -18.08 74.51 55.42
C MET A 1 -17.58 74.35 53.99
N ILE A 2 -18.39 74.67 53.05
CA ILE A 2 -18.34 75.84 52.18
C ILE A 2 -16.97 76.00 51.48
N SER A 3 -16.83 75.75 50.15
CA SER A 3 -16.81 76.80 49.18
C SER A 3 -16.32 76.23 47.79
N ARG A 4 -17.18 76.28 46.80
CA ARG A 4 -17.12 77.05 45.53
C ARG A 4 -15.99 76.67 44.53
N LEU A 5 -16.41 76.07 43.40
CA LEU A 5 -16.51 76.68 42.04
C LEU A 5 -15.23 77.16 41.37
N ALA A 6 -14.90 76.54 40.25
CA ALA A 6 -14.61 77.29 39.01
C ALA A 6 -14.73 76.38 37.81
N HIS A 7 -15.57 76.76 36.82
CA HIS A 7 -15.72 76.17 35.51
C HIS A 7 -14.59 76.66 34.60
N VAL A 8 -13.90 75.78 33.93
CA VAL A 8 -13.13 76.15 32.71
C VAL A 8 -13.57 75.20 31.60
N ALA A 9 -14.25 75.81 30.65
CA ALA A 9 -14.60 75.14 29.39
C ALA A 9 -13.37 75.13 28.48
N ILE A 10 -12.93 73.97 28.09
CA ILE A 10 -11.96 73.78 27.03
C ILE A 10 -12.67 73.05 25.89
N ALA A 11 -12.82 73.75 24.78
CA ALA A 11 -13.32 73.18 23.52
C ALA A 11 -12.27 72.24 22.95
N LEU A 12 -12.62 70.95 22.85
CA LEU A 12 -11.78 69.98 22.18
C LEU A 12 -12.29 69.78 20.76
N LEU A 13 -11.50 70.17 19.78
CA LEU A 13 -11.71 69.89 18.36
C LEU A 13 -11.61 68.34 18.14
N ILE A 14 -12.70 67.76 17.71
CA ILE A 14 -12.74 66.38 17.27
C ILE A 14 -12.22 66.32 15.85
N LEU A 15 -10.98 65.84 15.70
CA LEU A 15 -10.39 65.48 14.42
C LEU A 15 -10.81 64.03 14.10
N CYS A 16 -11.80 63.85 13.19
CA CYS A 16 -12.17 62.55 12.67
C CYS A 16 -11.08 62.05 11.73
N ALA A 17 -10.16 61.22 12.23
CA ALA A 17 -9.30 60.45 11.40
C ALA A 17 -10.08 59.20 10.91
N ALA A 18 -10.47 59.15 9.68
CA ALA A 18 -11.01 57.96 9.01
C ALA A 18 -9.91 56.91 8.89
N LEU A 19 -9.89 55.93 9.77
CA LEU A 19 -9.12 54.70 9.62
C LEU A 19 -9.81 53.83 8.57
N ALA A 20 -9.29 53.86 7.37
CA ALA A 20 -9.64 52.86 6.35
C ALA A 20 -9.14 51.51 6.80
N SER A 21 -10.04 50.67 7.29
CA SER A 21 -9.80 49.27 7.55
C SER A 21 -9.58 48.56 6.21
N ALA A 22 -8.34 48.26 5.88
CA ALA A 22 -8.04 47.32 4.81
C ALA A 22 -8.42 45.90 5.27
N ASP A 23 -9.63 45.49 4.93
CA ASP A 23 -10.02 44.08 5.01
C ASP A 23 -9.12 43.26 4.10
N SER A 24 -8.04 42.75 4.64
CA SER A 24 -7.27 41.67 4.00
C SER A 24 -8.15 40.45 3.96
N ALA A 25 -8.87 40.27 2.87
CA ALA A 25 -9.53 38.99 2.57
C ALA A 25 -8.45 37.92 2.48
N ILE A 26 -8.23 37.19 3.60
CA ILE A 26 -7.49 35.95 3.57
C ILE A 26 -8.35 35.01 2.72
N ALA A 27 -7.95 34.81 1.46
CA ALA A 27 -8.53 33.80 0.62
C ALA A 27 -8.29 32.46 1.33
N GLN A 28 -9.35 31.92 1.94
CA GLN A 28 -9.33 30.54 2.44
C GLN A 28 -9.11 29.66 1.22
N ALA A 29 -7.91 29.08 1.10
CA ALA A 29 -7.67 28.02 0.14
C ALA A 29 -8.73 26.93 0.38
N SER A 30 -9.52 26.65 -0.63
CA SER A 30 -10.42 25.51 -0.60
C SER A 30 -9.62 24.27 -0.20
N PRO A 31 -10.14 23.40 0.67
CA PRO A 31 -9.44 22.17 0.99
C PRO A 31 -9.12 21.45 -0.33
N ALA A 32 -7.83 21.21 -0.57
CA ALA A 32 -7.38 20.50 -1.75
C ALA A 32 -8.12 19.15 -1.80
N THR A 33 -8.75 18.85 -2.93
CA THR A 33 -9.32 17.53 -3.16
C THR A 33 -8.19 16.51 -2.93
N PRO A 34 -8.42 15.43 -2.16
CA PRO A 34 -7.39 14.42 -1.99
C PRO A 34 -6.89 13.95 -3.36
N PRO A 35 -5.57 13.74 -3.53
CA PRO A 35 -5.03 13.27 -4.80
C PRO A 35 -5.75 11.99 -5.22
N HIS A 36 -6.25 11.98 -6.45
CA HIS A 36 -6.91 10.82 -7.05
C HIS A 36 -5.92 10.12 -7.98
N TRP A 37 -5.94 8.80 -7.99
CA TRP A 37 -5.13 8.01 -8.89
C TRP A 37 -5.89 6.77 -9.35
N SER A 38 -5.46 6.19 -10.44
CA SER A 38 -6.02 4.95 -10.99
C SER A 38 -4.91 4.14 -11.68
N TYR A 39 -5.26 2.98 -12.24
CA TYR A 39 -4.32 2.19 -13.04
C TYR A 39 -4.42 2.49 -14.55
N ASN A 40 -5.29 3.43 -14.98
CA ASN A 40 -5.53 3.70 -16.40
C ASN A 40 -5.78 5.18 -16.67
N GLY A 41 -5.53 5.61 -17.92
CA GLY A 41 -5.88 6.95 -18.38
C GLY A 41 -5.05 8.06 -17.74
N ALA A 42 -5.64 9.25 -17.62
CA ALA A 42 -4.97 10.45 -17.16
C ALA A 42 -4.44 10.37 -15.72
N ASP A 43 -5.05 9.53 -14.88
CA ASP A 43 -4.65 9.34 -13.48
C ASP A 43 -3.84 8.03 -13.32
N GLY A 44 -3.37 7.46 -14.42
CA GLY A 44 -2.63 6.19 -14.46
C GLY A 44 -1.18 6.32 -13.98
N PRO A 45 -0.46 5.17 -13.89
CA PRO A 45 0.88 5.09 -13.30
C PRO A 45 1.92 6.04 -13.87
N GLU A 46 1.79 6.42 -15.14
CA GLU A 46 2.68 7.37 -15.82
C GLU A 46 2.56 8.80 -15.27
N HIS A 47 1.43 9.10 -14.63
CA HIS A 47 1.09 10.43 -14.11
C HIS A 47 1.10 10.52 -12.58
N TRP A 48 1.21 9.39 -11.86
CA TRP A 48 1.17 9.40 -10.40
C TRP A 48 2.15 10.40 -9.77
N GLY A 49 3.38 10.48 -10.30
CA GLY A 49 4.40 11.39 -9.77
C GLY A 49 4.17 12.87 -10.07
N ASP A 50 3.18 13.21 -10.88
CA ASP A 50 2.78 14.60 -11.17
C ASP A 50 1.75 15.11 -10.15
N GLU A 51 1.13 14.21 -9.37
CA GLU A 51 0.18 14.57 -8.33
C GLU A 51 0.87 15.06 -7.05
N PRO A 52 0.30 16.06 -6.36
CA PRO A 52 0.84 16.56 -5.09
C PRO A 52 0.97 15.46 -4.04
N GLY A 53 2.18 15.27 -3.52
CA GLY A 53 2.48 14.26 -2.50
C GLY A 53 2.91 12.90 -3.06
N PHE A 54 2.93 12.70 -4.38
CA PHE A 54 3.31 11.43 -5.01
C PHE A 54 4.59 11.54 -5.85
N ALA A 55 5.38 12.59 -5.67
CA ALA A 55 6.58 12.84 -6.46
C ALA A 55 7.56 11.66 -6.49
N GLU A 56 7.61 10.84 -5.42
CA GLU A 56 8.47 9.66 -5.32
C GLU A 56 8.12 8.61 -6.39
N CYS A 57 6.85 8.52 -6.83
CA CYS A 57 6.43 7.63 -7.92
C CYS A 57 7.17 7.87 -9.24
N LYS A 58 7.72 9.07 -9.46
CA LYS A 58 8.47 9.46 -10.66
C LYS A 58 9.96 9.65 -10.42
N SER A 59 10.33 10.12 -9.23
CA SER A 59 11.71 10.48 -8.89
C SER A 59 12.44 9.45 -8.04
N GLY A 60 11.75 8.41 -7.57
CA GLY A 60 12.35 7.35 -6.77
C GLY A 60 13.41 6.56 -7.55
N ASN A 61 14.42 6.09 -6.83
CA ASN A 61 15.53 5.32 -7.42
C ASN A 61 15.43 3.82 -7.10
N ARG A 62 14.58 3.45 -6.14
CA ARG A 62 14.35 2.06 -5.72
C ARG A 62 12.87 1.69 -5.79
N GLU A 63 12.27 2.09 -6.89
CA GLU A 63 10.85 1.85 -7.12
C GLU A 63 10.53 0.37 -7.38
N SER A 64 9.32 -0.04 -7.02
CA SER A 64 8.72 -1.36 -7.28
C SER A 64 7.46 -1.20 -8.13
N PRO A 65 7.05 -2.26 -8.87
CA PRO A 65 7.65 -3.58 -9.00
C PRO A 65 8.88 -3.58 -9.92
N ILE A 66 9.60 -4.72 -9.97
CA ILE A 66 10.76 -4.88 -10.87
C ILE A 66 10.69 -6.21 -11.65
N ASP A 67 11.44 -6.27 -12.75
CA ASP A 67 11.81 -7.54 -13.36
C ASP A 67 13.04 -8.10 -12.61
N ILE A 68 12.88 -9.29 -12.03
CA ILE A 68 13.91 -9.99 -11.27
C ILE A 68 14.80 -10.73 -12.25
N VAL A 69 15.94 -10.10 -12.60
CA VAL A 69 16.92 -10.64 -13.54
C VAL A 69 18.30 -10.68 -12.88
N GLY A 70 19.02 -11.77 -13.07
CA GLY A 70 20.42 -11.91 -12.61
C GLY A 70 20.55 -11.86 -11.08
N ALA A 71 19.60 -12.45 -10.38
CA ALA A 71 19.67 -12.57 -8.92
C ALA A 71 20.95 -13.31 -8.49
N GLN A 72 21.57 -12.86 -7.42
CA GLN A 72 22.83 -13.39 -6.91
C GLN A 72 22.54 -14.31 -5.71
N PRO A 73 23.03 -15.56 -5.75
CA PRO A 73 22.95 -16.44 -4.58
C PRO A 73 23.57 -15.78 -3.34
N ALA A 74 22.92 -15.88 -2.20
CA ALA A 74 23.41 -15.34 -0.96
C ALA A 74 23.01 -16.24 0.23
N GLU A 75 23.79 -16.21 1.30
CA GLU A 75 23.43 -16.85 2.57
C GLU A 75 22.33 -16.05 3.25
N LEU A 76 21.09 -16.36 2.92
CA LEU A 76 19.89 -15.71 3.46
C LEU A 76 19.27 -16.58 4.55
N ALA A 77 18.66 -15.95 5.55
CA ALA A 77 17.91 -16.66 6.57
C ALA A 77 16.51 -17.06 6.05
N PRO A 78 16.01 -18.26 6.39
CA PRO A 78 14.64 -18.61 6.12
C PRO A 78 13.67 -17.61 6.77
N ILE A 79 12.58 -17.29 6.07
CA ILE A 79 11.48 -16.52 6.65
C ILE A 79 10.70 -17.46 7.58
N GLN A 80 10.55 -17.08 8.84
CA GLN A 80 9.69 -17.78 9.77
C GLN A 80 8.30 -17.14 9.72
N PHE A 81 7.31 -17.89 9.24
CA PHE A 81 5.91 -17.46 9.19
C PHE A 81 5.19 -17.93 10.45
N ASP A 82 4.75 -16.99 11.28
CA ASP A 82 3.92 -17.24 12.46
C ASP A 82 2.55 -16.58 12.27
N TYR A 83 1.77 -17.08 11.30
CA TYR A 83 0.43 -16.60 11.01
C TYR A 83 -0.61 -17.34 11.85
N LYS A 84 -1.39 -16.60 12.59
CA LYS A 84 -2.48 -17.08 13.43
C LYS A 84 -3.79 -17.09 12.65
N LEU A 85 -4.75 -17.85 13.14
CA LEU A 85 -6.12 -17.79 12.64
C LEU A 85 -6.70 -16.39 12.90
N SER A 86 -7.42 -15.84 11.92
CA SER A 86 -8.04 -14.54 12.00
C SER A 86 -9.48 -14.59 11.47
N PRO A 87 -10.44 -13.85 12.05
CA PRO A 87 -11.71 -13.59 11.40
C PRO A 87 -11.50 -12.92 10.05
N LEU A 88 -12.33 -13.27 9.08
CA LEU A 88 -12.25 -12.68 7.74
C LEU A 88 -12.73 -11.23 7.77
N ARG A 89 -11.84 -10.30 7.43
CA ARG A 89 -12.12 -8.88 7.23
C ARG A 89 -11.67 -8.48 5.83
N VAL A 90 -12.61 -8.09 5.00
CA VAL A 90 -12.35 -7.83 3.58
C VAL A 90 -12.92 -6.48 3.14
N ILE A 91 -12.19 -5.79 2.29
CA ILE A 91 -12.59 -4.54 1.68
C ILE A 91 -12.28 -4.56 0.18
N ASN A 92 -13.24 -4.15 -0.64
CA ASN A 92 -12.98 -3.68 -1.98
C ASN A 92 -12.63 -2.19 -1.87
N ASN A 93 -11.33 -1.85 -1.84
CA ASN A 93 -10.88 -0.49 -1.58
C ASN A 93 -10.88 0.44 -2.82
N GLY A 94 -11.33 -0.07 -3.98
CA GLY A 94 -11.36 0.66 -5.24
C GLY A 94 -10.13 0.42 -6.11
N TYR A 95 -9.06 -0.15 -5.56
CA TYR A 95 -7.79 -0.45 -6.22
C TYR A 95 -7.44 -1.94 -6.22
N THR A 96 -7.89 -2.66 -5.19
CA THR A 96 -7.76 -4.11 -5.05
C THR A 96 -8.80 -4.67 -4.08
N ILE A 97 -8.83 -5.98 -3.94
CA ILE A 97 -9.50 -6.67 -2.84
C ILE A 97 -8.45 -6.93 -1.76
N GLN A 98 -8.64 -6.30 -0.61
CA GLN A 98 -7.72 -6.35 0.53
C GLN A 98 -8.36 -7.10 1.70
N PHE A 99 -7.57 -7.92 2.34
CA PHE A 99 -7.95 -8.70 3.53
C PHE A 99 -7.13 -8.20 4.72
N ASN A 100 -7.79 -7.49 5.64
CA ASN A 100 -7.15 -6.99 6.86
C ASN A 100 -7.00 -8.13 7.87
N TYR A 101 -5.88 -8.14 8.58
CA TYR A 101 -5.53 -9.24 9.47
C TYR A 101 -5.48 -8.78 10.93
N GLU A 102 -5.97 -9.64 11.84
CA GLU A 102 -5.92 -9.34 13.28
C GLU A 102 -4.47 -9.34 13.79
N PRO A 103 -4.15 -8.49 14.75
CA PRO A 103 -2.82 -8.45 15.36
C PRO A 103 -2.42 -9.81 15.96
N GLY A 104 -1.11 -10.11 15.92
CA GLY A 104 -0.54 -11.35 16.50
C GLY A 104 0.10 -12.27 15.48
N SER A 105 -0.10 -12.02 14.18
CA SER A 105 0.57 -12.72 13.08
C SER A 105 1.82 -11.97 12.66
N ASN A 106 2.92 -12.69 12.42
CA ASN A 106 4.21 -12.08 12.09
C ASN A 106 4.97 -12.93 11.07
N ILE A 107 5.92 -12.27 10.39
CA ILE A 107 7.12 -12.93 9.88
C ILE A 107 8.30 -12.60 10.79
N THR A 108 9.26 -13.51 10.89
CA THR A 108 10.55 -13.24 11.56
C THR A 108 11.69 -13.54 10.62
N ILE A 109 12.59 -12.57 10.44
CA ILE A 109 13.77 -12.69 9.58
C ILE A 109 14.97 -12.13 10.36
N ASN A 110 16.03 -12.90 10.48
CA ASN A 110 17.22 -12.53 11.25
C ASN A 110 16.88 -12.06 12.69
N GLY A 111 15.92 -12.71 13.33
CA GLY A 111 15.47 -12.36 14.68
C GLY A 111 14.58 -11.10 14.76
N THR A 112 14.29 -10.44 13.64
CA THR A 112 13.38 -9.28 13.59
C THR A 112 11.98 -9.74 13.22
N ALA A 113 11.03 -9.54 14.14
CA ALA A 113 9.62 -9.80 13.88
C ALA A 113 8.95 -8.59 13.24
N LEU A 114 8.13 -8.82 12.21
CA LEU A 114 7.33 -7.82 11.51
C LEU A 114 5.87 -8.27 11.46
N PRO A 115 4.94 -7.52 12.06
CA PRO A 115 3.52 -7.86 12.08
C PRO A 115 2.88 -7.88 10.70
N LEU A 116 2.10 -8.92 10.38
CA LEU A 116 1.19 -8.94 9.23
C LEU A 116 0.02 -7.98 9.51
N VAL A 117 -0.21 -7.04 8.60
CA VAL A 117 -1.32 -6.09 8.73
C VAL A 117 -2.44 -6.37 7.74
N GLN A 118 -2.12 -6.83 6.54
CA GLN A 118 -3.09 -7.17 5.50
C GLN A 118 -2.43 -7.98 4.38
N PHE A 119 -3.26 -8.60 3.52
CA PHE A 119 -2.83 -9.11 2.23
C PHE A 119 -3.83 -8.71 1.14
N HIS A 120 -3.35 -8.62 -0.11
CA HIS A 120 -4.15 -8.19 -1.25
C HIS A 120 -3.60 -8.78 -2.56
N PHE A 121 -4.35 -8.61 -3.64
CA PHE A 121 -4.07 -9.28 -4.91
C PHE A 121 -3.95 -8.30 -6.07
N HIS A 122 -3.12 -8.68 -7.03
CA HIS A 122 -2.94 -8.01 -8.32
C HIS A 122 -3.24 -8.97 -9.47
N HIS A 123 -3.83 -8.48 -10.52
CA HIS A 123 -4.05 -9.13 -11.79
C HIS A 123 -3.62 -8.14 -12.91
N VAL A 124 -2.61 -8.43 -13.66
CA VAL A 124 -1.63 -9.53 -13.67
C VAL A 124 -0.60 -9.39 -12.52
N SER A 125 0.50 -10.21 -12.50
CA SER A 125 1.57 -9.99 -11.53
C SER A 125 2.22 -8.63 -11.71
N GLU A 126 2.65 -8.02 -10.61
CA GLU A 126 3.38 -6.76 -10.62
C GLU A 126 4.86 -7.01 -10.92
N ASN A 127 5.51 -7.89 -10.14
CA ASN A 127 6.87 -8.31 -10.44
C ASN A 127 6.92 -9.30 -11.61
N GLU A 128 8.07 -9.38 -12.25
CA GLU A 128 8.40 -10.34 -13.29
C GLU A 128 9.65 -11.14 -12.88
N ILE A 129 9.83 -12.30 -13.49
CA ILE A 129 11.08 -13.09 -13.42
C ILE A 129 11.54 -13.34 -14.86
N ASP A 130 12.72 -12.80 -15.21
CA ASP A 130 13.30 -12.90 -16.56
C ASP A 130 12.29 -12.50 -17.66
N GLY A 131 11.59 -11.38 -17.46
CA GLY A 131 10.58 -10.84 -18.36
C GLY A 131 9.26 -11.62 -18.39
N LYS A 132 9.08 -12.60 -17.51
CA LYS A 132 7.86 -13.40 -17.44
C LYS A 132 6.91 -12.88 -16.37
N LYS A 133 5.70 -12.53 -16.80
CA LYS A 133 4.55 -12.28 -15.90
C LYS A 133 3.83 -13.55 -15.52
N TYR A 134 3.21 -13.52 -14.35
CA TYR A 134 2.25 -14.51 -13.89
C TYR A 134 0.84 -13.97 -13.99
N ASP A 135 -0.17 -14.87 -13.86
CA ASP A 135 -1.57 -14.48 -13.99
C ASP A 135 -2.02 -13.53 -12.88
N MET A 136 -1.52 -13.74 -11.65
CA MET A 136 -1.78 -12.87 -10.51
C MET A 136 -0.56 -12.83 -9.57
N GLU A 137 -0.58 -11.87 -8.65
CA GLU A 137 0.37 -11.79 -7.54
C GLU A 137 -0.36 -11.44 -6.25
N LEU A 138 0.03 -12.09 -5.16
CA LEU A 138 -0.48 -11.88 -3.81
C LEU A 138 0.62 -11.20 -2.99
N HIS A 139 0.28 -10.11 -2.31
CA HIS A 139 1.18 -9.40 -1.40
C HIS A 139 0.73 -9.52 0.05
N PHE A 140 1.57 -10.06 0.92
CA PHE A 140 1.41 -10.00 2.37
C PHE A 140 2.21 -8.80 2.88
N VAL A 141 1.51 -7.80 3.40
CA VAL A 141 2.12 -6.56 3.88
C VAL A 141 2.36 -6.64 5.38
N HIS A 142 3.62 -6.49 5.75
CA HIS A 142 4.08 -6.50 7.14
C HIS A 142 4.59 -5.10 7.50
N MET A 143 4.17 -4.59 8.65
CA MET A 143 4.54 -3.23 9.06
C MET A 143 4.78 -3.15 10.57
N ASP A 144 5.94 -2.62 10.92
CA ASP A 144 6.24 -2.12 12.26
C ASP A 144 6.29 -0.59 12.20
N ALA A 145 5.15 0.04 12.48
CA ALA A 145 5.00 1.49 12.41
C ALA A 145 5.90 2.22 13.42
N ALA A 146 6.16 1.62 14.59
CA ALA A 146 7.01 2.21 15.62
C ALA A 146 8.47 2.29 15.18
N ALA A 147 8.94 1.29 14.43
CA ALA A 147 10.29 1.26 13.88
C ALA A 147 10.37 1.78 12.43
N ASN A 148 9.26 2.25 11.85
CA ASN A 148 9.15 2.68 10.44
C ASN A 148 9.73 1.62 9.48
N ARG A 149 9.36 0.36 9.68
CA ARG A 149 9.81 -0.78 8.86
C ARG A 149 8.62 -1.39 8.13
N THR A 150 8.78 -1.61 6.83
CA THR A 150 7.79 -2.28 5.99
C THR A 150 8.47 -3.39 5.21
N ALA A 151 7.85 -4.55 5.17
CA ALA A 151 8.24 -5.66 4.31
C ALA A 151 7.02 -6.20 3.58
N VAL A 152 7.23 -6.64 2.35
CA VAL A 152 6.22 -7.35 1.56
C VAL A 152 6.74 -8.73 1.20
N VAL A 153 5.95 -9.75 1.52
CA VAL A 153 6.16 -11.09 0.95
C VAL A 153 5.20 -11.23 -0.23
N ALA A 154 5.76 -11.47 -1.40
CA ALA A 154 5.01 -11.65 -2.63
C ALA A 154 4.97 -13.12 -3.04
N VAL A 155 3.80 -13.57 -3.51
CA VAL A 155 3.57 -14.94 -4.01
C VAL A 155 2.95 -14.84 -5.39
N PHE A 156 3.62 -15.39 -6.38
CA PHE A 156 3.03 -15.50 -7.73
C PHE A 156 1.91 -16.53 -7.76
N ILE A 157 0.91 -16.26 -8.57
CA ILE A 157 -0.20 -17.18 -8.82
C ILE A 157 -0.25 -17.48 -10.32
N LYS A 158 -0.17 -18.75 -10.65
CA LYS A 158 -0.28 -19.23 -12.04
C LYS A 158 -1.59 -19.99 -12.26
N SER A 159 -2.05 -20.03 -13.49
CA SER A 159 -3.17 -20.88 -13.89
C SER A 159 -2.83 -22.35 -13.67
N GLY A 160 -3.76 -23.09 -13.05
CA GLY A 160 -3.58 -24.50 -12.72
C GLY A 160 -4.79 -25.09 -12.01
N ALA A 161 -4.56 -25.84 -10.94
CA ALA A 161 -5.60 -26.44 -10.13
C ALA A 161 -6.40 -25.40 -9.34
N GLU A 162 -7.63 -25.75 -8.96
CA GLU A 162 -8.44 -24.94 -8.06
C GLU A 162 -7.76 -24.79 -6.70
N ASN A 163 -7.72 -23.58 -6.18
CA ASN A 163 -7.20 -23.23 -4.86
C ASN A 163 -8.37 -23.06 -3.89
N ALA A 164 -8.50 -23.98 -2.92
CA ALA A 164 -9.62 -23.94 -1.99
C ALA A 164 -9.61 -22.69 -1.08
N PRO A 165 -8.49 -22.23 -0.49
CA PRO A 165 -8.40 -20.96 0.20
C PRO A 165 -8.87 -19.76 -0.64
N LEU A 166 -8.44 -19.65 -1.90
CA LEU A 166 -8.89 -18.57 -2.78
C LEU A 166 -10.38 -18.64 -3.11
N ARG A 167 -10.93 -19.86 -3.30
CA ARG A 167 -12.38 -20.02 -3.50
C ARG A 167 -13.16 -19.44 -2.32
N ASP A 168 -12.73 -19.76 -1.10
CA ASP A 168 -13.40 -19.32 0.11
C ASP A 168 -13.29 -17.80 0.30
N LEU A 169 -12.13 -17.21 0.03
CA LEU A 169 -11.95 -15.75 0.04
C LEU A 169 -12.81 -15.04 -1.01
N TRP A 170 -12.85 -15.56 -2.27
CA TRP A 170 -13.60 -14.94 -3.36
C TRP A 170 -15.12 -14.97 -3.11
N SER A 171 -15.62 -15.95 -2.36
CA SER A 171 -17.03 -16.02 -2.00
C SER A 171 -17.50 -14.91 -1.07
N HIS A 172 -16.57 -14.14 -0.47
CA HIS A 172 -16.85 -13.09 0.48
C HIS A 172 -16.46 -11.68 0.01
N ILE A 173 -16.08 -11.52 -1.26
CA ILE A 173 -15.72 -10.20 -1.80
C ILE A 173 -16.93 -9.27 -1.79
N PRO A 174 -16.84 -8.07 -1.15
CA PRO A 174 -17.92 -7.09 -1.16
C PRO A 174 -18.14 -6.53 -2.56
N HIS A 175 -19.39 -6.36 -2.95
CA HIS A 175 -19.74 -5.67 -4.20
C HIS A 175 -19.47 -4.17 -4.11
N ASP A 176 -19.73 -3.57 -2.95
CA ASP A 176 -19.58 -2.14 -2.71
C ASP A 176 -18.14 -1.80 -2.40
N LYS A 177 -17.65 -0.70 -2.99
CA LYS A 177 -16.31 -0.18 -2.74
C LYS A 177 -16.26 0.67 -1.46
N GLY A 178 -15.09 0.69 -0.80
CA GLY A 178 -14.76 1.60 0.28
C GLY A 178 -15.29 1.21 1.66
N LYS A 179 -16.01 0.08 1.79
CA LYS A 179 -16.52 -0.41 3.07
C LYS A 179 -15.93 -1.77 3.41
N GLU A 180 -15.27 -1.84 4.57
CA GLU A 180 -14.84 -3.13 5.12
C GLU A 180 -16.04 -3.94 5.63
N VAL A 181 -16.03 -5.23 5.35
CA VAL A 181 -16.98 -6.22 5.86
C VAL A 181 -16.23 -7.22 6.72
N GLU A 182 -16.72 -7.45 7.94
CA GLU A 182 -16.20 -8.45 8.86
C GLU A 182 -17.15 -9.67 8.91
N TYR A 183 -16.61 -10.83 8.63
CA TYR A 183 -17.30 -12.13 8.73
C TYR A 183 -16.77 -12.90 9.96
N LYS A 184 -17.25 -12.57 11.16
CA LYS A 184 -16.76 -13.10 12.45
C LYS A 184 -16.73 -14.62 12.56
N LYS A 185 -17.57 -15.31 11.79
CA LYS A 185 -17.67 -16.79 11.81
C LYS A 185 -16.83 -17.46 10.73
N VAL A 186 -16.28 -16.69 9.81
CA VAL A 186 -15.38 -17.18 8.76
C VAL A 186 -13.95 -16.97 9.25
N ILE A 187 -13.25 -18.04 9.50
CA ILE A 187 -11.87 -18.00 10.01
C ILE A 187 -10.93 -18.36 8.88
N ILE A 188 -9.91 -17.55 8.68
CA ILE A 188 -8.88 -17.74 7.66
C ILE A 188 -7.51 -17.87 8.29
N ASN A 189 -6.61 -18.54 7.54
CA ASN A 189 -5.18 -18.55 7.86
C ASN A 189 -4.39 -18.09 6.62
N ALA A 190 -3.66 -16.98 6.75
CA ALA A 190 -2.83 -16.48 5.66
C ALA A 190 -1.74 -17.49 5.23
N ALA A 191 -1.33 -18.40 6.11
CA ALA A 191 -0.38 -19.47 5.80
C ALA A 191 -0.90 -20.44 4.72
N ASP A 192 -2.22 -20.59 4.57
CA ASP A 192 -2.81 -21.48 3.56
C ASP A 192 -2.60 -21.00 2.12
N LEU A 193 -2.10 -19.77 1.96
CA LEU A 193 -1.76 -19.14 0.67
C LEU A 193 -0.24 -19.13 0.38
N LEU A 194 0.56 -19.75 1.23
CA LEU A 194 2.00 -19.88 1.02
C LEU A 194 2.33 -21.18 0.25
N PRO A 195 3.30 -21.14 -0.68
CA PRO A 195 3.81 -22.37 -1.28
C PRO A 195 4.61 -23.20 -0.26
N ALA A 196 4.75 -24.50 -0.51
CA ALA A 196 5.54 -25.39 0.33
C ALA A 196 7.04 -25.06 0.30
N ASP A 197 7.57 -24.73 -0.88
CA ASP A 197 8.92 -24.19 -1.04
C ASP A 197 8.90 -22.68 -0.84
N GLN A 198 9.65 -22.21 0.15
CA GLN A 198 9.70 -20.81 0.58
C GLN A 198 11.03 -20.15 0.22
N ASN A 199 11.77 -20.68 -0.75
CA ASN A 199 12.88 -19.99 -1.36
C ASN A 199 12.41 -18.68 -1.99
N TYR A 200 13.23 -17.61 -1.88
CA TYR A 200 12.82 -16.27 -2.27
C TYR A 200 13.92 -15.46 -2.93
N TYR A 201 13.50 -14.46 -3.70
CA TYR A 201 14.30 -13.32 -4.10
C TYR A 201 14.09 -12.17 -3.10
N THR A 202 15.13 -11.37 -2.85
CA THR A 202 15.00 -10.20 -1.96
C THR A 202 15.74 -8.99 -2.51
N PHE A 203 15.11 -7.83 -2.36
CA PHE A 203 15.65 -6.53 -2.75
C PHE A 203 15.02 -5.42 -1.93
N ASP A 204 15.64 -4.23 -1.94
CA ASP A 204 15.04 -3.02 -1.39
C ASP A 204 14.22 -2.33 -2.47
N GLY A 205 13.00 -1.94 -2.15
CA GLY A 205 12.06 -1.38 -3.08
C GLY A 205 11.13 -0.33 -2.45
N SER A 206 9.96 -0.16 -3.06
CA SER A 206 8.94 0.80 -2.67
C SER A 206 7.57 0.14 -2.51
N LEU A 207 6.58 0.93 -2.10
CA LEU A 207 5.18 0.61 -2.35
C LEU A 207 4.93 0.67 -3.85
N THR A 208 4.05 -0.20 -4.37
CA THR A 208 3.68 -0.24 -5.80
C THR A 208 2.49 0.64 -6.13
N ILE A 209 1.98 1.37 -5.16
CA ILE A 209 0.89 2.35 -5.30
C ILE A 209 1.31 3.70 -4.72
N PRO A 210 0.68 4.81 -5.12
CA PRO A 210 0.94 6.10 -4.51
C PRO A 210 0.82 6.06 -2.97
N PRO A 211 1.76 6.69 -2.26
CA PRO A 211 2.77 7.63 -2.73
C PRO A 211 4.09 7.00 -3.20
N CYS A 212 4.15 5.71 -3.49
CA CYS A 212 5.32 4.96 -3.96
C CYS A 212 6.53 5.03 -2.99
N LYS A 213 6.25 5.14 -1.70
CA LYS A 213 7.27 5.33 -0.66
C LYS A 213 8.31 4.23 -0.69
N GLU A 214 9.59 4.61 -0.84
CA GLU A 214 10.74 3.72 -0.74
C GLU A 214 10.99 3.20 0.69
N GLY A 215 11.88 2.23 0.83
CA GLY A 215 12.24 1.62 2.12
C GLY A 215 11.41 0.38 2.45
N VAL A 216 10.78 -0.21 1.45
CA VAL A 216 10.10 -1.50 1.57
C VAL A 216 11.08 -2.63 1.28
N LYS A 217 11.20 -3.59 2.20
CA LYS A 217 11.96 -4.83 1.96
C LYS A 217 11.07 -5.85 1.27
N TRP A 218 11.47 -6.27 0.08
CA TRP A 218 10.73 -7.27 -0.70
C TRP A 218 11.31 -8.66 -0.52
N PHE A 219 10.41 -9.64 -0.38
CA PHE A 219 10.67 -11.07 -0.40
C PHE A 219 9.70 -11.72 -1.39
N VAL A 220 10.18 -12.06 -2.59
CA VAL A 220 9.36 -12.64 -3.65
C VAL A 220 9.60 -14.13 -3.67
N LEU A 221 8.60 -14.94 -3.26
CA LEU A 221 8.74 -16.39 -3.23
C LEU A 221 8.90 -16.94 -4.64
N LYS A 222 9.89 -17.84 -4.82
CA LYS A 222 10.25 -18.38 -6.13
C LYS A 222 9.19 -19.31 -6.70
N THR A 223 8.50 -20.04 -5.82
CA THR A 223 7.51 -21.06 -6.21
C THR A 223 6.12 -20.45 -6.24
N PRO A 224 5.46 -20.41 -7.41
CA PRO A 224 4.09 -19.92 -7.51
C PRO A 224 3.09 -20.91 -6.92
N ILE A 225 1.99 -20.39 -6.36
CA ILE A 225 0.80 -21.21 -6.11
C ILE A 225 -0.09 -21.28 -7.36
N GLU A 226 -1.04 -22.19 -7.36
CA GLU A 226 -1.99 -22.35 -8.46
C GLU A 226 -3.36 -21.77 -8.11
N ALA A 227 -4.06 -21.29 -9.14
CA ALA A 227 -5.48 -20.99 -9.11
C ALA A 227 -6.12 -21.45 -10.42
N SER A 228 -7.38 -21.89 -10.36
CA SER A 228 -8.08 -22.26 -11.59
C SER A 228 -8.31 -21.03 -12.49
N PRO A 229 -8.39 -21.21 -13.83
CA PRO A 229 -8.73 -20.12 -14.72
C PRO A 229 -10.03 -19.40 -14.34
N ALA A 230 -10.99 -20.12 -13.75
CA ALA A 230 -12.24 -19.53 -13.28
C ALA A 230 -12.03 -18.62 -12.06
N GLN A 231 -11.12 -18.96 -11.14
CA GLN A 231 -10.79 -18.12 -9.99
C GLN A 231 -10.05 -16.85 -10.42
N ILE A 232 -9.09 -16.96 -11.33
CA ILE A 232 -8.37 -15.82 -11.92
C ILE A 232 -9.36 -14.88 -12.61
N ALA A 233 -10.24 -15.44 -13.47
CA ALA A 233 -11.26 -14.66 -14.17
C ALA A 233 -12.29 -14.02 -13.21
N ALA A 234 -12.59 -14.65 -12.08
CA ALA A 234 -13.47 -14.08 -11.05
C ALA A 234 -12.89 -12.81 -10.42
N PHE A 235 -11.58 -12.81 -10.11
CA PHE A 235 -10.90 -11.61 -9.61
C PHE A 235 -10.79 -10.53 -10.69
N ALA A 236 -10.43 -10.92 -11.92
CA ALA A 236 -10.29 -10.00 -13.06
C ALA A 236 -11.57 -9.23 -13.40
N LYS A 237 -12.77 -9.72 -13.00
CA LYS A 237 -14.02 -8.96 -13.13
C LYS A 237 -14.06 -7.69 -12.28
N TYR A 238 -13.39 -7.70 -11.12
CA TYR A 238 -13.26 -6.52 -10.26
C TYR A 238 -12.14 -5.62 -10.74
N TYR A 239 -10.98 -6.22 -11.05
CA TYR A 239 -9.74 -5.54 -11.42
C TYR A 239 -9.08 -6.26 -12.60
N PRO A 240 -9.43 -5.89 -13.86
CA PRO A 240 -8.86 -6.53 -15.06
C PRO A 240 -7.36 -6.28 -15.21
N ASN A 241 -6.86 -5.17 -14.65
CA ASN A 241 -5.45 -4.86 -14.51
C ASN A 241 -5.28 -3.85 -13.38
N ASN A 242 -4.68 -4.28 -12.26
CA ASN A 242 -4.31 -3.41 -11.15
C ASN A 242 -2.83 -3.61 -10.78
N ALA A 243 -2.00 -3.74 -11.79
CA ALA A 243 -0.55 -3.85 -11.67
C ALA A 243 0.14 -2.57 -12.16
N ARG A 244 1.05 -2.04 -11.36
CA ARG A 244 1.95 -0.95 -11.77
C ARG A 244 2.93 -1.50 -12.81
N PRO A 245 3.31 -0.75 -13.86
CA PRO A 245 4.39 -1.14 -14.77
C PRO A 245 5.72 -1.36 -14.04
N ILE A 246 6.56 -2.23 -14.61
CA ILE A 246 7.93 -2.50 -14.15
C ILE A 246 8.74 -1.20 -14.05
N GLN A 247 9.48 -1.08 -12.95
CA GLN A 247 10.37 0.05 -12.67
C GLN A 247 11.83 -0.35 -12.87
N PRO A 248 12.71 0.60 -13.25
CA PRO A 248 14.14 0.32 -13.42
C PRO A 248 14.77 -0.17 -12.11
N THR A 249 15.65 -1.16 -12.20
CA THR A 249 16.39 -1.63 -11.02
C THR A 249 17.43 -0.62 -10.53
N ASN A 250 17.90 0.27 -11.41
CA ASN A 250 18.92 1.30 -11.11
C ASN A 250 20.17 0.73 -10.44
N GLY A 251 20.59 -0.48 -10.84
CA GLY A 251 21.77 -1.15 -10.29
C GLY A 251 21.57 -1.77 -8.91
N ARG A 252 20.34 -1.89 -8.42
CA ARG A 252 20.04 -2.65 -7.19
C ARG A 252 20.49 -4.09 -7.35
N VAL A 253 21.13 -4.61 -6.31
CA VAL A 253 21.45 -6.04 -6.24
C VAL A 253 20.21 -6.78 -5.77
N ILE A 254 19.84 -7.82 -6.48
CA ILE A 254 18.79 -8.76 -6.10
C ILE A 254 19.51 -10.01 -5.59
N HIS A 255 19.18 -10.41 -4.37
CA HIS A 255 19.70 -11.67 -3.82
C HIS A 255 18.66 -12.77 -3.90
N GLU A 256 19.14 -14.00 -3.96
CA GLU A 256 18.28 -15.18 -3.92
C GLU A 256 18.73 -16.18 -2.85
N SER A 257 17.75 -16.82 -2.23
CA SER A 257 17.99 -17.93 -1.30
C SER A 257 18.02 -19.27 -2.05
N ASP A 258 18.68 -20.24 -1.41
CA ASP A 258 18.70 -21.63 -1.85
C ASP A 258 18.72 -22.54 -0.59
N PHE A 259 17.52 -22.84 -0.08
CA PHE A 259 17.34 -23.70 1.07
C PHE A 259 17.21 -25.15 0.60
N HIS A 260 18.07 -26.02 1.09
CA HIS A 260 18.09 -27.45 0.80
C HIS A 260 17.33 -28.26 1.86
#